data_c97d3d298863be793006ecf7a87bb618
#
_entry.id   c97d3d298863be793006ecf7a87bb618
#
_cell.length_a   1.000
_cell.length_b   1.000
_cell.length_c   1.000
_cell.angle_alpha   90.00
_cell.angle_beta   90.00
_cell.angle_gamma   90.00
#
_symmetry.space_group_name_H-M   'P 1'
#
loop_
_entity.id
_entity.type
_entity.pdbx_description
1 polymer ?
#
loop_
_entity_poly.entity_id
_entity_poly.type
_entity_poly.pdbx_seq_one_letter_code
_entity_poly.pdbx_strand_id
1 'polypeptide(L)'
;MGQRITRQLVIDSLNMAILDVDLKPGLSHHSDRGVQYASNEFQALLKNNEIRRSMSRKGDCWDNAVAESFFHTLKVELIHGEIYNTLQEVRMAIFEYIEVFYNRQRRHSYLGYLSPIDFEKKNAA
;
A
#
# COMPACT_ATOMS: atom_id res chain seq x y z
N MET A 1 -9.44 -7.13 -1.69
CA MET A 1 -9.62 -7.69 -0.33
C MET A 1 -9.91 -9.17 -0.45
N GLY A 2 -9.29 -10.00 0.37
CA GLY A 2 -9.49 -11.46 0.41
C GLY A 2 -9.89 -11.92 1.80
N GLN A 3 -10.49 -13.10 1.90
CA GLN A 3 -10.85 -13.71 3.18
C GLN A 3 -9.65 -14.23 3.97
N ARG A 4 -8.52 -14.45 3.29
CA ARG A 4 -7.27 -14.94 3.88
C ARG A 4 -6.09 -14.21 3.23
N ILE A 5 -5.02 -14.04 3.99
CA ILE A 5 -3.74 -13.54 3.46
C ILE A 5 -3.05 -14.71 2.75
N THR A 6 -3.17 -14.73 1.43
CA THR A 6 -2.59 -15.75 0.56
C THR A 6 -1.50 -15.14 -0.31
N ARG A 7 -0.64 -16.00 -0.89
CA ARG A 7 0.31 -15.58 -1.92
C ARG A 7 -0.38 -14.88 -3.09
N GLN A 8 -1.51 -15.40 -3.57
CA GLN A 8 -2.27 -14.80 -4.66
C GLN A 8 -2.75 -13.41 -4.34
N LEU A 9 -3.20 -13.16 -3.11
CA LEU A 9 -3.66 -11.83 -2.69
C LEU A 9 -2.56 -10.75 -2.84
N VAL A 10 -1.31 -11.06 -2.46
CA VAL A 10 -0.21 -10.09 -2.59
C VAL A 10 0.25 -9.93 -4.04
N ILE A 11 0.18 -10.98 -4.86
CA ILE A 11 0.45 -10.91 -6.30
C ILE A 11 -0.59 -10.03 -6.99
N ASP A 12 -1.88 -10.24 -6.72
CA ASP A 12 -2.97 -9.44 -7.30
C ASP A 12 -2.84 -7.96 -6.89
N SER A 13 -2.50 -7.71 -5.63
CA SER A 13 -2.29 -6.35 -5.11
C SER A 13 -1.12 -5.64 -5.82
N LEU A 14 -0.01 -6.34 -6.04
CA LEU A 14 1.14 -5.78 -6.76
C LEU A 14 0.80 -5.55 -8.25
N ASN A 15 0.10 -6.47 -8.90
CA ASN A 15 -0.37 -6.29 -10.27
C ASN A 15 -1.28 -5.06 -10.42
N MET A 16 -2.21 -4.84 -9.50
CA MET A 16 -3.04 -3.64 -9.49
C MET A 16 -2.19 -2.37 -9.40
N ALA A 17 -1.24 -2.34 -8.48
CA ALA A 17 -0.35 -1.18 -8.32
C ALA A 17 0.50 -0.93 -9.59
N ILE A 18 0.99 -1.98 -10.26
CA ILE A 18 1.77 -1.87 -11.50
C ILE A 18 0.92 -1.29 -12.65
N LEU A 19 -0.37 -1.62 -12.71
CA LEU A 19 -1.28 -1.11 -13.74
C LEU A 19 -1.64 0.36 -13.55
N ASP A 20 -1.65 0.84 -12.32
CA ASP A 20 -2.08 2.20 -11.98
C ASP A 20 -0.92 3.22 -11.99
N VAL A 21 0.32 2.78 -12.01
CA VAL A 21 1.49 3.64 -11.88
C VAL A 21 2.44 3.48 -13.06
N ASP A 22 2.89 4.60 -13.61
CA ASP A 22 4.00 4.59 -14.58
C ASP A 22 5.31 4.24 -13.84
N LEU A 23 5.77 2.99 -14.04
CA LEU A 23 6.93 2.46 -13.35
C LEU A 23 8.21 3.19 -13.78
N LYS A 24 8.81 3.91 -12.86
CA LYS A 24 10.10 4.57 -13.10
C LYS A 24 11.26 3.62 -12.82
N PRO A 25 12.36 3.70 -13.58
CA PRO A 25 13.57 2.94 -13.32
C PRO A 25 14.09 3.17 -11.88
N GLY A 26 14.48 2.08 -11.23
CA GLY A 26 15.02 2.14 -9.87
C GLY A 26 13.98 2.06 -8.76
N LEU A 27 12.70 1.85 -9.07
CA LEU A 27 11.68 1.60 -8.08
C LEU A 27 12.05 0.43 -7.17
N SER A 28 11.79 0.57 -5.88
CA SER A 28 12.00 -0.48 -4.89
C SER A 28 10.68 -0.84 -4.21
N HIS A 29 10.38 -2.12 -4.14
CA HIS A 29 9.29 -2.67 -3.33
C HIS A 29 9.84 -3.12 -1.98
N HIS A 30 9.32 -2.56 -0.90
CA HIS A 30 9.67 -2.97 0.47
C HIS A 30 8.56 -3.82 1.07
N SER A 31 8.92 -4.91 1.74
CA SER A 31 8.01 -5.78 2.47
C SER A 31 8.63 -6.31 3.75
N ASP A 32 7.80 -6.89 4.61
CA ASP A 32 8.27 -7.75 5.68
C ASP A 32 8.80 -9.09 5.12
N ARG A 33 9.16 -10.02 6.02
CA ARG A 33 9.64 -11.36 5.67
C ARG A 33 8.51 -12.39 5.57
N GLY A 34 7.28 -11.96 5.35
CA GLY A 34 6.16 -12.86 5.18
C GLY A 34 6.41 -13.85 4.03
N VAL A 35 6.03 -15.12 4.24
CA VAL A 35 6.26 -16.22 3.26
C VAL A 35 5.64 -15.94 1.90
N GLN A 36 4.55 -15.16 1.84
CA GLN A 36 3.89 -14.76 0.62
C GLN A 36 4.77 -13.88 -0.26
N TYR A 37 5.57 -12.97 0.33
CA TYR A 37 6.51 -12.09 -0.37
C TYR A 37 7.80 -12.81 -0.76
N ALA A 38 8.15 -13.89 -0.07
CA ALA A 38 9.30 -14.72 -0.39
C ALA A 38 9.02 -15.76 -1.49
N SER A 39 7.78 -15.88 -1.95
CA SER A 39 7.40 -16.86 -2.99
C SER A 39 8.09 -16.58 -4.33
N ASN A 40 8.43 -17.65 -5.05
CA ASN A 40 9.11 -17.53 -6.35
C ASN A 40 8.30 -16.70 -7.35
N GLU A 41 6.97 -16.85 -7.36
CA GLU A 41 6.09 -16.12 -8.27
C GLU A 41 6.09 -14.61 -7.97
N PHE A 42 6.03 -14.23 -6.68
CA PHE A 42 6.10 -12.83 -6.30
C PHE A 42 7.47 -12.22 -6.66
N GLN A 43 8.54 -12.95 -6.45
CA GLN A 43 9.90 -12.53 -6.81
C GLN A 43 10.08 -12.41 -8.34
N ALA A 44 9.50 -13.33 -9.11
CA ALA A 44 9.52 -13.24 -10.57
C ALA A 44 8.75 -12.02 -11.07
N LEU A 45 7.60 -11.70 -10.45
CA LEU A 45 6.80 -10.52 -10.79
C LEU A 45 7.59 -9.22 -10.57
N LEU A 46 8.29 -9.07 -9.44
CA LEU A 46 9.16 -7.92 -9.18
C LEU A 46 10.28 -7.82 -10.23
N LYS A 47 10.97 -8.94 -10.51
CA LYS A 47 12.07 -8.99 -11.47
C LYS A 47 11.62 -8.63 -12.89
N ASN A 48 10.48 -9.17 -13.34
CA ASN A 48 9.96 -8.93 -14.68
C ASN A 48 9.55 -7.46 -14.91
N ASN A 49 9.27 -6.73 -13.82
CA ASN A 49 8.95 -5.30 -13.86
C ASN A 49 10.13 -4.42 -13.44
N GLU A 50 11.34 -4.96 -13.35
CA GLU A 50 12.57 -4.24 -12.98
C GLU A 50 12.48 -3.55 -11.60
N ILE A 51 11.62 -4.06 -10.70
CA ILE A 51 11.43 -3.54 -9.35
C ILE A 51 12.45 -4.20 -8.42
N ARG A 52 13.24 -3.38 -7.74
CA ARG A 52 14.19 -3.87 -6.74
C ARG A 52 13.46 -4.36 -5.50
N ARG A 53 13.89 -5.51 -4.98
CA ARG A 53 13.38 -6.04 -3.73
C ARG A 53 14.12 -5.42 -2.54
N SER A 54 13.37 -4.98 -1.55
CA SER A 54 13.83 -4.62 -0.21
C SER A 54 13.00 -5.36 0.82
N MET A 55 13.62 -5.92 1.84
CA MET A 55 12.91 -6.63 2.91
C MET A 55 13.39 -6.12 4.27
N SER A 56 12.46 -6.05 5.21
CA SER A 56 12.76 -5.70 6.61
C SER A 56 13.86 -6.58 7.20
N ARG A 57 14.65 -6.02 8.09
CA ARG A 57 15.59 -6.79 8.90
C ARG A 57 14.82 -7.73 9.84
N LYS A 58 15.42 -8.85 10.22
CA LYS A 58 14.78 -9.80 11.14
C LYS A 58 14.59 -9.15 12.52
N GLY A 59 13.34 -9.07 12.96
CA GLY A 59 13.01 -8.54 14.29
C GLY A 59 13.02 -7.01 14.40
N ASP A 60 13.17 -6.28 13.30
CA ASP A 60 13.13 -4.82 13.27
C ASP A 60 11.74 -4.33 12.82
N CYS A 61 10.90 -3.95 13.79
CA CYS A 61 9.55 -3.45 13.55
C CYS A 61 9.53 -2.04 12.92
N TRP A 62 10.60 -1.26 13.06
CA TRP A 62 10.67 0.10 12.52
C TRP A 62 10.72 0.12 11.00
N ASP A 63 11.25 -0.93 10.37
CA ASP A 63 11.35 -1.02 8.93
C ASP A 63 9.98 -1.02 8.23
N ASN A 64 8.89 -1.39 8.93
CA ASN A 64 7.52 -1.44 8.39
C ASN A 64 6.59 -0.36 8.97
N ALA A 65 7.09 0.49 9.86
CA ALA A 65 6.26 1.45 10.61
C ALA A 65 5.41 2.37 9.72
N VAL A 66 5.90 2.74 8.55
CA VAL A 66 5.17 3.61 7.60
C VAL A 66 3.92 2.91 7.07
N ALA A 67 4.04 1.67 6.61
CA ALA A 67 2.90 0.88 6.14
C ALA A 67 1.90 0.57 7.27
N GLU A 68 2.41 0.22 8.45
CA GLU A 68 1.59 -0.03 9.64
C GLU A 68 0.81 1.22 10.06
N SER A 69 1.42 2.40 9.98
CA SER A 69 0.76 3.66 10.31
C SER A 69 -0.38 3.98 9.33
N PHE A 70 -0.24 3.66 8.05
CA PHE A 70 -1.34 3.78 7.08
C PHE A 70 -2.52 2.89 7.46
N PHE A 71 -2.27 1.60 7.75
CA PHE A 71 -3.33 0.68 8.14
C PHE A 71 -3.98 1.04 9.47
N HIS A 72 -3.21 1.57 10.43
CA HIS A 72 -3.76 2.10 11.67
C HIS A 72 -4.70 3.28 11.37
N THR A 73 -4.26 4.24 10.60
CA THR A 73 -5.05 5.42 10.20
C THR A 73 -6.34 5.01 9.49
N LEU A 74 -6.27 4.12 8.50
CA LEU A 74 -7.43 3.60 7.78
C LEU A 74 -8.45 2.95 8.74
N LYS A 75 -7.98 2.14 9.69
CA LYS A 75 -8.85 1.50 10.68
C LYS A 75 -9.52 2.51 11.60
N VAL A 76 -8.78 3.49 12.08
CA VAL A 76 -9.30 4.49 13.04
C VAL A 76 -10.23 5.48 12.36
N GLU A 77 -9.87 5.97 11.18
CA GLU A 77 -10.61 7.03 10.50
C GLU A 77 -11.81 6.53 9.69
N LEU A 78 -11.79 5.27 9.23
CA LEU A 78 -12.83 4.73 8.37
C LEU A 78 -13.59 3.54 8.98
N ILE A 79 -12.89 2.60 9.60
CA ILE A 79 -13.50 1.31 9.96
C ILE A 79 -14.10 1.33 11.37
N HIS A 80 -13.40 1.95 12.34
CA HIS A 80 -13.86 1.98 13.72
C HIS A 80 -15.07 2.93 13.86
N GLY A 81 -16.15 2.38 14.41
CA GLY A 81 -17.40 3.14 14.63
C GLY A 81 -18.42 3.01 13.51
N GLU A 82 -18.06 2.41 12.38
CA GLU A 82 -18.97 2.16 11.27
C GLU A 82 -19.44 0.71 11.23
N ILE A 83 -20.68 0.50 10.79
CA ILE A 83 -21.26 -0.84 10.59
C ILE A 83 -21.45 -1.05 9.09
N TYR A 84 -20.77 -2.06 8.56
CA TYR A 84 -20.89 -2.47 7.17
C TYR A 84 -21.66 -3.80 7.08
N ASN A 85 -22.69 -3.83 6.25
CA ASN A 85 -23.53 -5.04 6.10
C ASN A 85 -22.94 -6.02 5.10
N THR A 86 -22.14 -5.53 4.15
CA THR A 86 -21.56 -6.36 3.09
C THR A 86 -20.09 -6.04 2.85
N LEU A 87 -19.35 -7.03 2.33
CA LEU A 87 -17.97 -6.83 1.89
C LEU A 87 -17.86 -5.80 0.76
N GLN A 88 -18.90 -5.66 -0.05
CA GLN A 88 -18.94 -4.70 -1.14
C GLN A 88 -19.00 -3.26 -0.60
N GLU A 89 -19.80 -3.00 0.42
CA GLU A 89 -19.83 -1.69 1.10
C GLU A 89 -18.46 -1.31 1.65
N VAL A 90 -17.78 -2.25 2.33
CA VAL A 90 -16.43 -2.00 2.84
C VAL A 90 -15.44 -1.67 1.73
N ARG A 91 -15.50 -2.40 0.60
CA ARG A 91 -14.62 -2.14 -0.55
C ARG A 91 -14.83 -0.76 -1.13
N MET A 92 -16.08 -0.35 -1.31
CA MET A 92 -16.41 0.98 -1.82
C MET A 92 -15.96 2.08 -0.87
N ALA A 93 -16.21 1.94 0.42
CA ALA A 93 -15.80 2.89 1.43
C ALA A 93 -14.26 3.04 1.49
N ILE A 94 -13.52 1.93 1.45
CA ILE A 94 -12.06 1.95 1.41
C ILE A 94 -11.54 2.61 0.13
N PHE A 95 -12.12 2.30 -1.02
CA PHE A 95 -11.74 2.90 -2.29
C PHE A 95 -11.95 4.42 -2.25
N GLU A 96 -13.12 4.89 -1.84
CA GLU A 96 -13.42 6.31 -1.72
C GLU A 96 -12.50 7.00 -0.72
N TYR A 97 -12.27 6.38 0.44
CA TYR A 97 -11.36 6.91 1.45
C TYR A 97 -9.95 7.10 0.90
N ILE A 98 -9.39 6.10 0.21
CA ILE A 98 -8.03 6.16 -0.33
C ILE A 98 -7.94 7.17 -1.47
N GLU A 99 -8.80 7.04 -2.49
CA GLU A 99 -8.66 7.79 -3.73
C GLU A 99 -9.13 9.24 -3.62
N VAL A 100 -10.21 9.47 -2.88
CA VAL A 100 -10.80 10.82 -2.79
C VAL A 100 -10.26 11.59 -1.59
N PHE A 101 -10.22 10.97 -0.43
CA PHE A 101 -9.84 11.67 0.79
C PHE A 101 -8.35 11.56 1.11
N TYR A 102 -7.82 10.35 1.31
CA TYR A 102 -6.44 10.14 1.79
C TYR A 102 -5.41 10.69 0.82
N ASN A 103 -5.49 10.32 -0.45
CA ASN A 103 -4.50 10.72 -1.44
C ASN A 103 -4.61 12.19 -1.85
N ARG A 104 -5.84 12.76 -1.87
CA ARG A 104 -6.09 14.09 -2.45
C ARG A 104 -6.31 15.21 -1.43
N GLN A 105 -6.82 14.89 -0.25
CA GLN A 105 -7.27 15.91 0.72
C GLN A 105 -6.60 15.79 2.08
N ARG A 106 -6.32 14.55 2.54
CA ARG A 106 -5.77 14.32 3.87
C ARG A 106 -4.36 14.88 3.96
N ARG A 107 -4.17 15.83 4.90
CA ARG A 107 -2.88 16.46 5.15
C ARG A 107 -2.01 15.60 6.06
N HIS A 108 -0.73 15.50 5.72
CA HIS A 108 0.26 14.75 6.49
C HIS A 108 1.35 15.67 7.01
N SER A 109 1.52 15.75 8.32
CA SER A 109 2.56 16.60 8.94
C SER A 109 3.96 16.25 8.42
N TYR A 110 4.23 14.96 8.21
CA TYR A 110 5.51 14.48 7.67
C TYR A 110 5.77 14.92 6.22
N LEU A 111 4.72 15.21 5.45
CA LEU A 111 4.81 15.75 4.09
C LEU A 111 4.71 17.29 4.04
N GLY A 112 4.96 17.96 5.16
CA GLY A 112 4.81 19.41 5.25
C GLY A 112 3.35 19.88 5.11
N TYR A 113 2.42 19.10 5.66
CA TYR A 113 0.97 19.32 5.58
C TYR A 113 0.38 19.29 4.16
N LEU A 114 1.08 18.66 3.23
CA LEU A 114 0.55 18.36 1.91
C LEU A 114 -0.21 17.04 1.91
N SER A 115 -1.13 16.89 0.95
CA SER A 115 -1.66 15.56 0.60
C SER A 115 -0.61 14.73 -0.15
N PRO A 116 -0.72 13.39 -0.19
CA PRO A 116 0.19 12.55 -0.98
C PRO A 116 0.33 13.02 -2.44
N ILE A 117 -0.78 13.30 -3.12
CA ILE A 117 -0.76 13.77 -4.52
C ILE A 117 -0.08 15.14 -4.66
N ASP A 118 -0.34 16.08 -3.75
CA ASP A 118 0.29 17.40 -3.82
C ASP A 118 1.78 17.33 -3.51
N PHE A 119 2.18 16.44 -2.60
CA PHE A 119 3.58 16.17 -2.34
C PHE A 119 4.29 15.56 -3.56
N GLU A 120 3.66 14.59 -4.22
CA GLU A 120 4.20 13.97 -5.43
C GLU A 120 4.36 15.02 -6.55
N LYS A 121 3.33 15.83 -6.84
CA LYS A 121 3.39 16.90 -7.84
C LYS A 121 4.51 17.90 -7.56
N LYS A 122 4.69 18.27 -6.30
CA LYS A 122 5.74 19.21 -5.89
C LYS A 122 7.15 18.66 -6.12
N ASN A 123 7.33 17.33 -6.03
CA ASN A 123 8.63 16.66 -6.16
C ASN A 123 8.85 16.00 -7.54
N ALA A 124 7.87 16.04 -8.44
CA ALA A 124 7.97 15.52 -9.80
C ALA A 124 8.55 16.54 -10.80
N ALA A 125 8.88 17.73 -10.34
CA ALA A 125 9.45 18.80 -11.15
C ALA A 125 10.97 18.69 -11.27
#